data_254bd5e48712791e17d097a5afc9765c
#
_entry.id   254bd5e48712791e17d097a5afc9765c
#
_cell.length_a   1.000
_cell.length_b   1.000
_cell.length_c   1.000
_cell.angle_alpha   90.00
_cell.angle_beta   90.00
_cell.angle_gamma   90.00
#
_symmetry.space_group_name_H-M   'P 1'
#
loop_
_entity.id
_entity.type
_entity.pdbx_description
1 polymer ?
#
loop_
_entity_poly.entity_id
_entity_poly.type
_entity_poly.pdbx_seq_one_letter_code
_entity_poly.pdbx_strand_id
1 'polypeptide(L)'
;MAEYKYTPADFKSDQEVRWCPGCGDHAILNAVQRALPEIADATDTPHNMFTFVSGIGCSSRFIYYMKTYGFHSVHGRANAVATGVKVANPRLNVWVTTGDGDSLAIGGNHFIHAIRRNVDLNVILFNNEIYGLTKGQYSPTSKLGKITKTSPYGTVEKPFNPGELVIGAKGTFFARSVDMEVGLSKECMVAAAMHKGMSVVEVLQNCVIFNDKTHGEFAADKATRAERTVTPVSYTHLTLPTNSL
;
A
#
# COMPACT_ATOMS: atom_id res chain seq x y z
N MET A 1 17.96 -13.12 20.28
CA MET A 1 16.51 -13.42 20.35
C MET A 1 15.84 -12.11 20.71
N ALA A 2 14.85 -11.69 19.93
CA ALA A 2 14.16 -10.44 20.23
C ALA A 2 13.57 -10.47 21.65
N GLU A 3 13.71 -9.37 22.36
CA GLU A 3 13.20 -9.19 23.72
C GLU A 3 11.67 -9.05 23.72
N TYR A 4 11.08 -8.74 22.56
CA TYR A 4 9.68 -8.33 22.40
C TYR A 4 8.84 -9.46 21.78
N LYS A 5 7.81 -9.90 22.51
CA LYS A 5 6.80 -10.84 22.00
C LYS A 5 5.47 -10.12 21.84
N TYR A 6 5.23 -9.58 20.65
CA TYR A 6 3.97 -8.91 20.33
C TYR A 6 2.97 -9.85 19.66
N THR A 7 1.71 -9.51 19.81
CA THR A 7 0.57 -10.12 19.12
C THR A 7 -0.11 -9.09 18.21
N PRO A 8 -0.95 -9.48 17.26
CA PRO A 8 -1.71 -8.53 16.46
C PRO A 8 -2.56 -7.55 17.30
N ALA A 9 -3.02 -7.96 18.48
CA ALA A 9 -3.80 -7.13 19.38
C ALA A 9 -3.00 -5.94 19.94
N ASP A 10 -1.68 -6.09 20.11
CA ASP A 10 -0.82 -5.01 20.59
C ASP A 10 -0.72 -3.85 19.60
N PHE A 11 -1.00 -4.08 18.33
CA PHE A 11 -1.01 -3.07 17.27
C PHE A 11 -2.40 -2.55 16.91
N LYS A 12 -3.44 -3.01 17.58
CA LYS A 12 -4.83 -2.59 17.34
C LYS A 12 -5.20 -1.46 18.30
N SER A 13 -5.70 -0.34 17.77
CA SER A 13 -6.24 0.74 18.58
C SER A 13 -7.63 0.40 19.14
N ASP A 14 -8.10 1.19 20.07
CA ASP A 14 -9.46 1.14 20.64
C ASP A 14 -10.50 1.87 19.78
N GLN A 15 -10.08 2.47 18.67
CA GLN A 15 -10.97 3.26 17.82
C GLN A 15 -11.88 2.38 16.97
N GLU A 16 -13.14 2.77 16.88
CA GLU A 16 -14.11 2.14 15.99
C GLU A 16 -13.74 2.38 14.52
N VAL A 17 -13.67 1.32 13.74
CA VAL A 17 -13.37 1.42 12.30
C VAL A 17 -14.56 2.01 11.55
N ARG A 18 -14.34 3.11 10.82
CA ARG A 18 -15.35 3.90 10.12
C ARG A 18 -15.39 3.68 8.60
N TRP A 19 -14.67 2.70 8.08
CA TRP A 19 -14.81 2.32 6.68
C TRP A 19 -16.16 1.66 6.39
N CYS A 20 -16.57 1.69 5.13
CA CYS A 20 -17.81 1.06 4.70
C CYS A 20 -17.80 -0.45 5.02
N PRO A 21 -18.93 -1.06 5.40
CA PRO A 21 -19.02 -2.50 5.54
C PRO A 21 -18.64 -3.21 4.23
N GLY A 22 -17.74 -4.19 4.31
CA GLY A 22 -17.23 -4.92 3.14
C GLY A 22 -16.11 -4.23 2.35
N CYS A 23 -15.68 -3.03 2.78
CA CYS A 23 -14.52 -2.36 2.18
C CYS A 23 -13.23 -3.15 2.38
N GLY A 24 -12.41 -3.28 1.33
CA GLY A 24 -11.14 -4.00 1.37
C GLY A 24 -10.11 -3.42 2.35
N ASP A 25 -10.26 -2.16 2.75
CA ASP A 25 -9.39 -1.52 3.76
C ASP A 25 -9.36 -2.28 5.09
N HIS A 26 -10.48 -2.94 5.47
CA HIS A 26 -10.52 -3.80 6.67
C HIS A 26 -9.56 -4.99 6.59
N ALA A 27 -9.48 -5.61 5.42
CA ALA A 27 -8.60 -6.75 5.19
C ALA A 27 -7.13 -6.33 5.21
N ILE A 28 -6.82 -5.18 4.62
CA ILE A 28 -5.46 -4.61 4.62
C ILE A 28 -5.03 -4.26 6.05
N LEU A 29 -5.91 -3.66 6.85
CA LEU A 29 -5.65 -3.38 8.27
C LEU A 29 -5.32 -4.67 9.03
N ASN A 30 -6.11 -5.72 8.82
CA ASN A 30 -5.87 -7.02 9.44
C ASN A 30 -4.51 -7.61 9.01
N ALA A 31 -4.16 -7.52 7.72
CA ALA A 31 -2.88 -8.01 7.22
C ALA A 31 -1.70 -7.30 7.89
N VAL A 32 -1.74 -5.96 8.00
CA VAL A 32 -0.69 -5.16 8.66
C VAL A 32 -0.59 -5.51 10.14
N GLN A 33 -1.72 -5.55 10.86
CA GLN A 33 -1.72 -5.89 12.30
C GLN A 33 -1.14 -7.30 12.55
N ARG A 34 -1.27 -8.23 11.61
CA ARG A 34 -0.64 -9.56 11.67
C ARG A 34 0.83 -9.55 11.25
N ALA A 35 1.24 -8.64 10.38
CA ALA A 35 2.61 -8.55 9.92
C ALA A 35 3.54 -7.92 10.97
N LEU A 36 3.08 -6.89 11.68
CA LEU A 36 3.93 -6.13 12.60
C LEU A 36 4.58 -6.94 13.73
N PRO A 37 3.92 -7.92 14.38
CA PRO A 37 4.59 -8.78 15.35
C PRO A 37 5.78 -9.55 14.77
N GLU A 38 5.61 -10.09 13.56
CA GLU A 38 6.66 -10.84 12.86
C GLU A 38 7.81 -9.92 12.42
N ILE A 39 7.47 -8.72 11.95
CA ILE A 39 8.46 -7.69 11.61
C ILE A 39 9.23 -7.24 12.86
N ALA A 40 8.54 -7.01 13.97
CA ALA A 40 9.14 -6.61 15.23
C ALA A 40 10.16 -7.63 15.72
N ASP A 41 9.80 -8.92 15.66
CA ASP A 41 10.69 -10.03 16.04
C ASP A 41 11.90 -10.14 15.10
N ALA A 42 11.64 -10.13 13.78
CA ALA A 42 12.68 -10.29 12.77
C ALA A 42 13.67 -9.13 12.68
N THR A 43 13.25 -7.91 13.04
CA THR A 43 14.06 -6.68 12.95
C THR A 43 14.50 -6.15 14.31
N ASP A 44 14.13 -6.81 15.38
CA ASP A 44 14.34 -6.36 16.79
C ASP A 44 13.83 -4.91 16.99
N THR A 45 12.65 -4.62 16.43
CA THR A 45 12.05 -3.29 16.46
C THR A 45 10.99 -3.21 17.55
N PRO A 46 11.19 -2.40 18.62
CA PRO A 46 10.18 -2.24 19.64
C PRO A 46 8.95 -1.48 19.12
N HIS A 47 7.80 -1.74 19.75
CA HIS A 47 6.50 -1.19 19.35
C HIS A 47 6.50 0.33 19.10
N ASN A 48 7.18 1.09 19.95
CA ASN A 48 7.28 2.55 19.87
C ASN A 48 8.19 3.08 18.75
N MET A 49 8.82 2.19 17.99
CA MET A 49 9.63 2.56 16.83
C MET A 49 8.90 2.39 15.50
N PHE A 50 7.67 1.87 15.51
CA PHE A 50 6.81 1.88 14.34
C PHE A 50 6.09 3.21 14.18
N THR A 51 6.16 3.80 13.00
CA THR A 51 5.52 5.09 12.70
C THR A 51 4.80 5.00 11.36
N PHE A 52 3.52 5.38 11.34
CA PHE A 52 2.70 5.43 10.13
C PHE A 52 2.44 6.87 9.71
N VAL A 53 2.74 7.18 8.46
CA VAL A 53 2.45 8.48 7.84
C VAL A 53 1.39 8.25 6.78
N SER A 54 0.26 8.94 6.87
CA SER A 54 -0.80 8.81 5.88
C SER A 54 -0.95 10.05 5.01
N GLY A 55 -1.39 9.83 3.77
CA GLY A 55 -1.87 10.88 2.90
C GLY A 55 -3.31 11.29 3.19
N ILE A 56 -4.12 11.46 2.15
CA ILE A 56 -5.55 11.81 2.26
C ILE A 56 -6.39 10.86 1.40
N GLY A 57 -7.45 10.36 1.98
CA GLY A 57 -8.39 9.43 1.37
C GLY A 57 -8.91 8.41 2.39
N CYS A 58 -9.62 7.37 1.93
CA CYS A 58 -10.11 6.30 2.82
C CYS A 58 -8.93 5.57 3.50
N SER A 59 -7.88 5.23 2.74
CA SER A 59 -6.65 4.62 3.23
C SER A 59 -5.96 5.42 4.34
N SER A 60 -6.14 6.75 4.35
CA SER A 60 -5.49 7.63 5.33
C SER A 60 -6.06 7.50 6.74
N ARG A 61 -7.29 6.98 6.87
CA ARG A 61 -7.86 6.69 8.19
C ARG A 61 -7.15 5.56 8.93
N PHE A 62 -6.30 4.82 8.24
CA PHE A 62 -5.55 3.68 8.75
C PHE A 62 -4.85 3.97 10.07
N ILE A 63 -4.24 5.14 10.21
CA ILE A 63 -3.48 5.53 11.41
C ILE A 63 -4.32 5.60 12.67
N TYR A 64 -5.64 5.86 12.58
CA TYR A 64 -6.54 5.85 13.74
C TYR A 64 -6.75 4.45 14.30
N TYR A 65 -6.60 3.43 13.47
CA TYR A 65 -6.89 2.04 13.81
C TYR A 65 -5.65 1.25 14.22
N MET A 66 -4.49 1.91 14.18
CA MET A 66 -3.21 1.36 14.63
C MET A 66 -2.82 1.93 15.98
N LYS A 67 -2.37 1.07 16.88
CA LYS A 67 -1.79 1.47 18.17
C LYS A 67 -0.28 1.67 18.02
N THR A 68 0.11 2.54 17.09
CA THR A 68 1.49 2.96 16.82
C THR A 68 1.55 4.48 16.78
N TYR A 69 2.73 5.06 16.69
CA TYR A 69 2.81 6.48 16.33
C TYR A 69 2.36 6.67 14.88
N GLY A 70 1.61 7.73 14.64
CA GLY A 70 1.14 8.03 13.31
C GLY A 70 0.54 9.43 13.20
N PHE A 71 0.55 9.97 11.99
CA PHE A 71 -0.06 11.28 11.72
C PHE A 71 -0.42 11.43 10.24
N HIS A 72 -1.41 12.27 9.97
CA HIS A 72 -1.77 12.67 8.62
C HIS A 72 -0.79 13.70 8.06
N SER A 73 -0.50 13.59 6.78
CA SER A 73 0.03 14.68 5.98
C SER A 73 -1.08 15.36 5.18
N VAL A 74 -0.75 16.25 4.27
CA VAL A 74 -1.69 16.76 3.28
C VAL A 74 -1.72 15.87 2.05
N HIS A 75 -2.74 16.03 1.20
CA HIS A 75 -2.97 15.22 0.01
C HIS A 75 -1.73 15.12 -0.89
N GLY A 76 -1.31 13.89 -1.17
CA GLY A 76 -0.14 13.56 -1.98
C GLY A 76 1.21 13.86 -1.34
N ARG A 77 1.30 14.12 -0.03
CA ARG A 77 2.55 14.51 0.63
C ARG A 77 3.12 13.48 1.60
N ALA A 78 2.43 12.35 1.78
CA ALA A 78 2.85 11.32 2.74
C ALA A 78 4.29 10.85 2.52
N ASN A 79 4.68 10.57 1.27
CA ASN A 79 6.04 10.11 0.95
C ASN A 79 7.11 11.16 1.25
N ALA A 80 6.82 12.45 1.03
CA ALA A 80 7.76 13.53 1.35
C ALA A 80 7.93 13.70 2.86
N VAL A 81 6.81 13.69 3.60
CA VAL A 81 6.82 13.80 5.06
C VAL A 81 7.48 12.59 5.70
N ALA A 82 7.16 11.37 5.25
CA ALA A 82 7.78 10.13 5.72
C ALA A 82 9.30 10.12 5.47
N THR A 83 9.75 10.67 4.34
CA THR A 83 11.18 10.87 4.05
C THR A 83 11.82 11.72 5.14
N GLY A 84 11.19 12.84 5.52
CA GLY A 84 11.67 13.69 6.61
C GLY A 84 11.73 12.97 7.95
N VAL A 85 10.69 12.18 8.28
CA VAL A 85 10.65 11.37 9.51
C VAL A 85 11.80 10.36 9.54
N LYS A 86 12.04 9.65 8.45
CA LYS A 86 13.11 8.65 8.36
C LYS A 86 14.50 9.29 8.45
N VAL A 87 14.70 10.44 7.81
CA VAL A 87 15.97 11.20 7.87
C VAL A 87 16.22 11.74 9.28
N ALA A 88 15.18 12.24 9.96
CA ALA A 88 15.29 12.75 11.32
C ALA A 88 15.61 11.65 12.35
N ASN A 89 15.06 10.45 12.16
CA ASN A 89 15.37 9.28 12.99
C ASN A 89 15.47 8.00 12.15
N PRO A 90 16.66 7.64 11.67
CA PRO A 90 16.88 6.48 10.81
C PRO A 90 16.53 5.12 11.44
N ARG A 91 16.39 5.07 12.78
CA ARG A 91 16.04 3.81 13.49
C ARG A 91 14.55 3.48 13.40
N LEU A 92 13.69 4.45 13.05
CA LEU A 92 12.26 4.21 12.94
C LEU A 92 11.96 3.25 11.78
N ASN A 93 11.02 2.35 12.01
CA ASN A 93 10.36 1.55 10.98
C ASN A 93 9.17 2.37 10.47
N VAL A 94 9.36 3.02 9.31
CA VAL A 94 8.42 4.03 8.79
C VAL A 94 7.56 3.43 7.69
N TRP A 95 6.26 3.53 7.88
CA TRP A 95 5.23 3.08 6.95
C TRP A 95 4.46 4.26 6.38
N VAL A 96 4.09 4.17 5.11
CA VAL A 96 3.22 5.12 4.43
C VAL A 96 1.95 4.39 4.01
N THR A 97 0.79 4.94 4.35
CA THR A 97 -0.51 4.49 3.86
C THR A 97 -1.09 5.54 2.92
N THR A 98 -1.34 5.17 1.67
CA THR A 98 -1.76 6.10 0.63
C THR A 98 -2.64 5.39 -0.39
N GLY A 99 -3.61 6.10 -0.95
CA GLY A 99 -4.42 5.62 -2.07
C GLY A 99 -3.74 5.86 -3.42
N ASP A 100 -4.24 5.19 -4.44
CA ASP A 100 -3.81 5.38 -5.83
C ASP A 100 -3.96 6.84 -6.28
N GLY A 101 -5.09 7.48 -6.02
CA GLY A 101 -5.31 8.89 -6.32
C GLY A 101 -4.41 9.83 -5.52
N ASP A 102 -4.18 9.53 -4.25
CA ASP A 102 -3.33 10.33 -3.37
C ASP A 102 -1.86 10.26 -3.81
N SER A 103 -1.37 9.06 -4.10
CA SER A 103 0.04 8.84 -4.38
C SER A 103 0.43 9.11 -5.83
N LEU A 104 -0.43 8.80 -6.80
CA LEU A 104 -0.10 8.81 -8.23
C LEU A 104 -0.58 10.06 -8.99
N ALA A 105 -1.59 10.78 -8.45
CA ALA A 105 -2.00 12.07 -9.00
C ALA A 105 -1.13 13.21 -8.42
N ILE A 106 -1.67 13.95 -7.47
CA ILE A 106 -0.96 15.09 -6.87
C ILE A 106 0.33 14.67 -6.14
N GLY A 107 0.42 13.42 -5.67
CA GLY A 107 1.59 12.85 -4.99
C GLY A 107 2.67 12.29 -5.92
N GLY A 108 2.40 12.17 -7.24
CA GLY A 108 3.27 11.44 -8.17
C GLY A 108 4.73 11.86 -8.14
N ASN A 109 4.99 13.16 -8.09
CA ASN A 109 6.36 13.68 -7.99
C ASN A 109 7.06 13.19 -6.70
N HIS A 110 6.39 13.23 -5.56
CA HIS A 110 6.97 12.80 -4.28
C HIS A 110 7.16 11.29 -4.22
N PHE A 111 6.23 10.53 -4.79
CA PHE A 111 6.32 9.08 -4.90
C PHE A 111 7.54 8.67 -5.73
N ILE A 112 7.66 9.19 -6.97
CA ILE A 112 8.79 8.90 -7.86
C ILE A 112 10.13 9.28 -7.21
N HIS A 113 10.21 10.45 -6.59
CA HIS A 113 11.46 10.90 -5.98
C HIS A 113 11.83 10.15 -4.70
N ALA A 114 10.88 9.67 -3.90
CA ALA A 114 11.17 8.80 -2.77
C ALA A 114 11.72 7.45 -3.25
N ILE A 115 11.10 6.85 -4.28
CA ILE A 115 11.58 5.61 -4.92
C ILE A 115 13.00 5.80 -5.46
N ARG A 116 13.20 6.81 -6.30
CA ARG A 116 14.48 7.08 -6.94
C ARG A 116 15.63 7.31 -5.95
N ARG A 117 15.32 7.92 -4.78
CA ARG A 117 16.29 8.12 -3.69
C ARG A 117 16.47 6.88 -2.83
N ASN A 118 15.66 5.88 -3.04
CA ASN A 118 15.65 4.62 -2.29
C ASN A 118 15.63 4.84 -0.76
N VAL A 119 14.78 5.77 -0.33
CA VAL A 119 14.63 6.06 1.10
C VAL A 119 14.04 4.84 1.78
N ASP A 120 14.58 4.44 2.93
CA ASP A 120 14.15 3.25 3.69
C ASP A 120 12.75 3.45 4.29
N LEU A 121 11.73 3.28 3.44
CA LEU A 121 10.30 3.45 3.71
C LEU A 121 9.51 2.24 3.20
N ASN A 122 8.47 1.88 3.92
CA ASN A 122 7.51 0.87 3.50
C ASN A 122 6.20 1.54 3.07
N VAL A 123 5.87 1.49 1.79
CA VAL A 123 4.66 2.11 1.25
C VAL A 123 3.59 1.06 0.97
N ILE A 124 2.42 1.23 1.55
CA ILE A 124 1.22 0.47 1.22
C ILE A 124 0.35 1.34 0.32
N LEU A 125 0.25 0.94 -0.94
CA LEU A 125 -0.56 1.59 -1.96
C LEU A 125 -1.91 0.87 -2.07
N PHE A 126 -2.96 1.50 -1.58
CA PHE A 126 -4.34 1.01 -1.68
C PHE A 126 -4.87 1.39 -3.07
N ASN A 127 -4.97 0.41 -3.96
CA ASN A 127 -5.42 0.65 -5.33
C ASN A 127 -6.85 0.15 -5.54
N ASN A 128 -7.81 1.07 -5.53
CA ASN A 128 -9.22 0.79 -5.79
C ASN A 128 -9.76 1.43 -7.08
N GLU A 129 -8.88 2.04 -7.87
CA GLU A 129 -9.20 2.69 -9.14
C GLU A 129 -10.28 3.77 -9.04
N ILE A 130 -10.41 4.44 -7.86
CA ILE A 130 -11.43 5.48 -7.64
C ILE A 130 -11.06 6.39 -6.46
N TYR A 131 -11.42 7.66 -6.50
CA TYR A 131 -11.46 8.51 -5.31
C TYR A 131 -12.73 8.22 -4.49
N GLY A 132 -12.63 7.30 -3.51
CA GLY A 132 -13.77 6.88 -2.71
C GLY A 132 -14.24 7.94 -1.71
N LEU A 133 -13.31 8.59 -0.99
CA LEU A 133 -13.64 9.57 0.05
C LEU A 133 -14.44 10.77 -0.50
N THR A 134 -14.12 11.23 -1.68
CA THR A 134 -14.76 12.36 -2.36
C THR A 134 -15.93 11.96 -3.23
N LYS A 135 -16.41 10.72 -3.10
CA LYS A 135 -17.65 10.18 -3.67
C LYS A 135 -17.59 9.81 -5.16
N GLY A 136 -16.44 9.28 -5.62
CA GLY A 136 -16.39 8.49 -6.85
C GLY A 136 -15.88 9.22 -8.10
N GLN A 137 -14.91 10.10 -7.96
CA GLN A 137 -14.15 10.61 -9.11
C GLN A 137 -13.18 9.53 -9.60
N TYR A 138 -12.87 9.52 -10.91
CA TYR A 138 -11.85 8.62 -11.43
C TYR A 138 -10.46 8.98 -10.87
N SER A 139 -9.63 7.96 -10.66
CA SER A 139 -8.26 8.07 -10.19
C SER A 139 -7.27 7.81 -11.33
N PRO A 140 -5.97 8.04 -11.15
CA PRO A 140 -4.97 7.75 -12.18
C PRO A 140 -4.89 6.30 -12.64
N THR A 141 -5.40 5.35 -11.84
CA THR A 141 -5.43 3.92 -12.17
C THR A 141 -6.79 3.46 -12.72
N SER A 142 -7.77 4.35 -12.79
CA SER A 142 -9.09 4.05 -13.36
C SER A 142 -8.98 3.63 -14.82
N LYS A 143 -9.73 2.62 -15.21
CA LYS A 143 -9.75 2.07 -16.57
C LYS A 143 -10.18 3.13 -17.59
N LEU A 144 -9.59 3.11 -18.79
CA LEU A 144 -9.99 3.96 -19.89
C LEU A 144 -11.49 3.79 -20.19
N GLY A 145 -12.19 4.90 -20.40
CA GLY A 145 -13.64 4.89 -20.63
C GLY A 145 -14.49 4.77 -19.36
N LYS A 146 -13.90 4.76 -18.16
CA LYS A 146 -14.64 4.70 -16.89
C LYS A 146 -15.57 5.91 -16.76
N ILE A 147 -16.87 5.63 -16.66
CA ILE A 147 -17.89 6.66 -16.44
C ILE A 147 -18.01 6.94 -14.95
N THR A 148 -17.97 8.20 -14.57
CA THR A 148 -18.21 8.69 -13.21
C THR A 148 -19.12 9.93 -13.24
N LYS A 149 -19.57 10.40 -12.08
CA LYS A 149 -20.38 11.63 -12.01
C LYS A 149 -19.67 12.86 -12.57
N THR A 150 -18.34 12.90 -12.44
CA THR A 150 -17.50 14.02 -12.95
C THR A 150 -16.93 13.77 -14.33
N SER A 151 -17.11 12.57 -14.87
CA SER A 151 -16.67 12.17 -16.21
C SER A 151 -17.77 11.39 -16.90
N PRO A 152 -18.89 12.06 -17.28
CA PRO A 152 -20.08 11.39 -17.80
C PRO A 152 -19.87 10.74 -19.18
N TYR A 153 -18.85 11.17 -19.92
CA TYR A 153 -18.48 10.61 -21.23
C TYR A 153 -17.35 9.56 -21.13
N GLY A 154 -16.96 9.22 -19.90
CA GLY A 154 -15.83 8.30 -19.64
C GLY A 154 -14.48 9.02 -19.58
N THR A 155 -13.49 8.32 -18.98
CA THR A 155 -12.11 8.78 -18.90
C THR A 155 -11.43 8.64 -20.25
N VAL A 156 -10.60 9.61 -20.64
CA VAL A 156 -9.83 9.61 -21.89
C VAL A 156 -8.35 9.29 -21.68
N GLU A 157 -7.93 9.18 -20.42
CA GLU A 157 -6.54 8.91 -20.02
C GLU A 157 -6.33 7.42 -19.86
N LYS A 158 -5.13 6.95 -20.26
CA LYS A 158 -4.70 5.59 -19.97
C LYS A 158 -4.33 5.47 -18.48
N PRO A 159 -4.71 4.37 -17.80
CA PRO A 159 -4.38 4.19 -16.40
C PRO A 159 -2.88 4.06 -16.18
N PHE A 160 -2.39 4.57 -15.05
CA PHE A 160 -1.08 4.23 -14.54
C PHE A 160 -1.04 2.76 -14.11
N ASN A 161 0.08 2.11 -14.41
CA ASN A 161 0.46 0.85 -13.78
C ASN A 161 1.49 1.16 -12.67
N PRO A 162 1.14 1.02 -11.40
CA PRO A 162 2.06 1.35 -10.31
C PRO A 162 3.37 0.57 -10.35
N GLY A 163 3.33 -0.71 -10.75
CA GLY A 163 4.52 -1.54 -10.88
C GLY A 163 5.48 -1.03 -11.94
N GLU A 164 4.97 -0.65 -13.13
CA GLU A 164 5.79 -0.07 -14.20
C GLU A 164 6.41 1.25 -13.75
N LEU A 165 5.65 2.08 -13.02
CA LEU A 165 6.14 3.34 -12.49
C LEU A 165 7.27 3.13 -11.48
N VAL A 166 7.12 2.15 -10.57
CA VAL A 166 8.16 1.79 -9.57
C VAL A 166 9.43 1.32 -10.28
N ILE A 167 9.30 0.43 -11.28
CA ILE A 167 10.43 -0.07 -12.07
C ILE A 167 11.09 1.08 -12.85
N GLY A 168 10.29 1.92 -13.51
CA GLY A 168 10.76 3.08 -14.26
C GLY A 168 11.51 4.10 -13.38
N ALA A 169 11.09 4.26 -12.13
CA ALA A 169 11.75 5.10 -11.14
C ALA A 169 12.99 4.42 -10.49
N LYS A 170 13.38 3.22 -10.94
CA LYS A 170 14.48 2.42 -10.39
C LYS A 170 14.22 1.93 -8.96
N GLY A 171 12.96 1.64 -8.63
CA GLY A 171 12.59 1.02 -7.37
C GLY A 171 13.22 -0.36 -7.21
N THR A 172 13.58 -0.70 -5.98
CA THR A 172 14.33 -1.93 -5.65
C THR A 172 13.43 -3.01 -5.04
N PHE A 173 12.19 -2.66 -4.67
CA PHE A 173 11.19 -3.61 -4.18
C PHE A 173 9.79 -3.19 -4.63
N PHE A 174 9.08 -4.12 -5.25
CA PHE A 174 7.66 -4.00 -5.54
C PHE A 174 6.97 -5.35 -5.34
N ALA A 175 5.85 -5.33 -4.64
CA ALA A 175 4.97 -6.49 -4.52
C ALA A 175 3.52 -6.06 -4.78
N ARG A 176 2.70 -6.98 -5.30
CA ARG A 176 1.27 -6.77 -5.49
C ARG A 176 0.50 -7.92 -4.83
N SER A 177 -0.52 -7.56 -4.09
CA SER A 177 -1.49 -8.50 -3.51
C SER A 177 -2.92 -8.02 -3.75
N VAL A 178 -3.88 -8.78 -3.29
CA VAL A 178 -5.31 -8.43 -3.32
C VAL A 178 -5.86 -8.49 -1.90
N ASP A 179 -6.79 -7.60 -1.58
CA ASP A 179 -7.36 -7.47 -0.23
C ASP A 179 -7.96 -8.77 0.33
N MET A 180 -8.53 -9.61 -0.54
CA MET A 180 -9.10 -10.90 -0.14
C MET A 180 -8.06 -11.94 0.30
N GLU A 181 -6.78 -11.77 -0.06
CA GLU A 181 -5.67 -12.67 0.32
C GLU A 181 -4.84 -12.05 1.45
N VAL A 182 -5.44 -12.00 2.65
CA VAL A 182 -4.81 -11.42 3.86
C VAL A 182 -3.46 -12.08 4.18
N GLY A 183 -3.32 -13.38 3.93
CA GLY A 183 -2.06 -14.12 4.12
C GLY A 183 -0.97 -13.61 3.19
N LEU A 184 -1.25 -13.55 1.88
CA LEU A 184 -0.31 -13.03 0.89
C LEU A 184 0.03 -11.57 1.15
N SER A 185 -0.95 -10.74 1.49
CA SER A 185 -0.72 -9.34 1.84
C SER A 185 0.22 -9.21 3.04
N LYS A 186 0.02 -10.03 4.08
CA LYS A 186 0.91 -10.09 5.25
C LYS A 186 2.35 -10.46 4.83
N GLU A 187 2.51 -11.51 4.03
CA GLU A 187 3.83 -11.95 3.55
C GLU A 187 4.55 -10.86 2.74
N CYS A 188 3.82 -10.17 1.83
CA CYS A 188 4.36 -9.04 1.09
C CYS A 188 4.84 -7.91 2.01
N MET A 189 4.09 -7.61 3.09
CA MET A 189 4.46 -6.57 4.05
C MET A 189 5.67 -6.96 4.88
N VAL A 190 5.77 -8.23 5.31
CA VAL A 190 6.97 -8.74 6.00
C VAL A 190 8.19 -8.64 5.10
N ALA A 191 8.08 -9.09 3.85
CA ALA A 191 9.16 -9.01 2.88
C ALA A 191 9.58 -7.55 2.59
N ALA A 192 8.60 -6.63 2.49
CA ALA A 192 8.84 -5.21 2.32
C ALA A 192 9.64 -4.62 3.48
N ALA A 193 9.29 -4.95 4.72
CA ALA A 193 9.98 -4.46 5.91
C ALA A 193 11.41 -5.01 6.07
N MET A 194 11.69 -6.19 5.51
CA MET A 194 13.02 -6.79 5.51
C MET A 194 13.93 -6.22 4.41
N HIS A 195 13.34 -5.60 3.40
CA HIS A 195 14.10 -4.95 2.33
C HIS A 195 14.81 -3.69 2.84
N LYS A 196 16.01 -3.42 2.31
CA LYS A 196 16.77 -2.19 2.61
C LYS A 196 16.58 -1.17 1.51
N GLY A 197 15.88 -0.11 1.82
CA GLY A 197 15.47 0.94 0.90
C GLY A 197 13.95 1.03 0.77
N MET A 198 13.47 1.70 -0.27
CA MET A 198 12.03 1.90 -0.45
C MET A 198 11.35 0.65 -0.97
N SER A 199 10.37 0.20 -0.23
CA SER A 199 9.48 -0.89 -0.61
C SER A 199 8.10 -0.34 -0.96
N VAL A 200 7.51 -0.86 -2.04
CA VAL A 200 6.13 -0.56 -2.42
C VAL A 200 5.33 -1.86 -2.47
N VAL A 201 4.31 -1.95 -1.64
CA VAL A 201 3.31 -3.02 -1.66
C VAL A 201 1.99 -2.44 -2.17
N GLU A 202 1.64 -2.77 -3.39
CA GLU A 202 0.33 -2.45 -3.95
C GLU A 202 -0.68 -3.51 -3.52
N VAL A 203 -1.78 -3.07 -2.91
CA VAL A 203 -2.91 -3.96 -2.61
C VAL A 203 -4.10 -3.56 -3.47
N LEU A 204 -4.50 -4.46 -4.37
CA LEU A 204 -5.72 -4.31 -5.16
C LEU A 204 -6.91 -4.40 -4.22
N GLN A 205 -7.59 -3.27 -4.01
CA GLN A 205 -8.56 -3.07 -2.95
C GLN A 205 -9.96 -2.84 -3.54
N ASN A 206 -10.96 -3.49 -2.98
CA ASN A 206 -12.35 -3.32 -3.42
C ASN A 206 -13.03 -2.16 -2.71
N CYS A 207 -13.46 -1.15 -3.48
CA CYS A 207 -14.34 -0.08 -3.01
C CYS A 207 -15.80 -0.45 -3.27
N VAL A 208 -16.47 -1.03 -2.26
CA VAL A 208 -17.85 -1.56 -2.38
C VAL A 208 -18.91 -0.53 -2.75
N ILE A 209 -18.65 0.77 -2.55
CA ILE A 209 -19.65 1.81 -2.80
C ILE A 209 -19.49 2.45 -4.18
N PHE A 210 -18.27 2.76 -4.60
CA PHE A 210 -18.04 3.55 -5.82
C PHE A 210 -17.38 2.79 -6.95
N ASN A 211 -16.78 1.62 -6.66
CA ASN A 211 -16.10 0.82 -7.67
C ASN A 211 -16.09 -0.68 -7.30
N ASP A 212 -17.27 -1.20 -6.95
CA ASP A 212 -17.40 -2.60 -6.55
C ASP A 212 -16.95 -3.55 -7.66
N LYS A 213 -16.21 -4.58 -7.25
CA LYS A 213 -15.67 -5.63 -8.13
C LYS A 213 -14.75 -5.14 -9.25
N THR A 214 -14.10 -3.98 -9.07
CA THR A 214 -13.15 -3.46 -10.09
C THR A 214 -12.02 -4.44 -10.37
N HIS A 215 -11.60 -5.22 -9.38
CA HIS A 215 -10.60 -6.29 -9.47
C HIS A 215 -11.22 -7.70 -9.50
N GLY A 216 -12.47 -7.82 -9.99
CA GLY A 216 -13.23 -9.08 -9.96
C GLY A 216 -12.55 -10.25 -10.66
N GLU A 217 -11.74 -9.98 -11.67
CA GLU A 217 -10.94 -11.00 -12.36
C GLU A 217 -9.88 -11.67 -11.47
N PHE A 218 -9.43 -11.00 -10.40
CA PHE A 218 -8.49 -11.54 -9.41
C PHE A 218 -9.22 -12.06 -8.16
N ALA A 219 -10.45 -11.59 -7.92
CA ALA A 219 -11.24 -11.92 -6.75
C ALA A 219 -12.24 -13.04 -6.98
N ALA A 220 -12.40 -13.53 -8.24
CA ALA A 220 -13.51 -14.39 -8.65
C ALA A 220 -13.55 -15.71 -7.87
N ASP A 221 -12.44 -16.42 -7.74
CA ASP A 221 -12.34 -17.66 -6.99
C ASP A 221 -10.89 -17.97 -6.60
N LYS A 222 -10.71 -18.94 -5.68
CA LYS A 222 -9.40 -19.29 -5.15
C LYS A 222 -8.46 -19.92 -6.21
N ALA A 223 -9.01 -20.69 -7.14
CA ALA A 223 -8.21 -21.35 -8.18
C ALA A 223 -7.64 -20.31 -9.14
N THR A 224 -8.47 -19.40 -9.67
CA THR A 224 -8.05 -18.30 -10.53
C THR A 224 -7.00 -17.42 -9.85
N ARG A 225 -7.15 -17.13 -8.55
CA ARG A 225 -6.13 -16.38 -7.80
C ARG A 225 -4.81 -17.14 -7.72
N ALA A 226 -4.85 -18.45 -7.41
CA ALA A 226 -3.64 -19.27 -7.33
C ALA A 226 -2.86 -19.32 -8.65
N GLU A 227 -3.55 -19.44 -9.78
CA GLU A 227 -2.94 -19.42 -11.10
C GLU A 227 -2.27 -18.09 -11.44
N ARG A 228 -2.79 -16.98 -10.93
CA ARG A 228 -2.29 -15.62 -11.18
C ARG A 228 -1.33 -15.11 -10.11
N THR A 229 -1.11 -15.89 -9.06
CA THR A 229 -0.18 -15.52 -7.99
C THR A 229 1.19 -16.10 -8.29
N VAL A 230 2.18 -15.24 -8.43
CA VAL A 230 3.59 -15.63 -8.54
C VAL A 230 4.28 -15.26 -7.23
N THR A 231 4.65 -16.27 -6.46
CA THR A 231 5.45 -16.08 -5.25
C THR A 231 6.89 -16.45 -5.57
N PRO A 232 7.86 -15.51 -5.50
CA PRO A 232 9.25 -15.83 -5.69
C PRO A 232 9.73 -16.81 -4.63
N VAL A 233 10.33 -17.92 -5.03
CA VAL A 233 10.86 -18.97 -4.12
C VAL A 233 12.21 -18.57 -3.52
N SER A 234 12.89 -17.56 -4.09
CA SER A 234 14.13 -16.99 -3.55
C SER A 234 14.22 -15.52 -3.90
N TYR A 235 14.81 -14.73 -2.99
CA TYR A 235 15.07 -13.28 -3.17
C TYR A 235 16.22 -12.96 -4.14
N THR A 236 16.54 -13.86 -5.04
CA THR A 236 17.41 -13.56 -6.17
C THR A 236 16.65 -12.66 -7.12
N HIS A 237 17.25 -11.54 -7.45
CA HIS A 237 16.77 -10.51 -8.35
C HIS A 237 15.92 -11.10 -9.48
N LEU A 238 14.63 -10.73 -9.53
CA LEU A 238 13.87 -10.84 -10.76
C LEU A 238 14.46 -9.80 -11.73
N THR A 239 15.53 -10.16 -12.41
CA THR A 239 15.88 -9.45 -13.62
C THR A 239 14.76 -9.77 -14.61
N LEU A 240 13.95 -8.75 -14.92
CA LEU A 240 13.09 -8.82 -16.09
C LEU A 240 13.99 -9.27 -17.25
N PRO A 241 13.57 -10.26 -18.07
CA PRO A 241 14.31 -10.59 -19.26
C PRO A 241 14.43 -9.30 -20.07
N THR A 242 15.65 -8.80 -20.19
CA THR A 242 16.01 -7.76 -21.15
C THR A 242 15.93 -8.41 -22.53
N ASN A 243 14.73 -8.64 -23.00
CA ASN A 243 14.57 -8.90 -24.41
C ASN A 243 14.72 -7.56 -25.10
N SER A 244 15.93 -7.38 -25.60
CA SER A 244 16.34 -6.60 -26.78
C SER A 244 15.20 -5.81 -27.43
N LEU A 245 15.33 -4.52 -27.39
CA LEU A 245 14.87 -3.65 -28.46
C LEU A 245 15.41 -4.10 -29.81
#